data_6ec23a8447d721fa96d0d3899c2ee90c
#
_entry.id   6ec23a8447d721fa96d0d3899c2ee90c
#
_cell.length_a   1.000
_cell.length_b   1.000
_cell.length_c   1.000
_cell.angle_alpha   90.00
_cell.angle_beta   90.00
_cell.angle_gamma   90.00
#
_symmetry.space_group_name_H-M   'P 1'
#
loop_
_entity.id
_entity.type
_entity.pdbx_description
1 polymer ?
#
loop_
_entity_poly.entity_id
_entity_poly.type
_entity_poly.pdbx_seq_one_letter_code
_entity_poly.pdbx_strand_id
1 'polypeptide(L)'
;EELEKALQALTAQGILKAGETFEEIDAKRAIVIPGLVNTHCHLGMIPFRGLGDDCKDRLRVFLLPMENQAMDAEMARLSTRYAIGELLLSGVTTVLDMYYFEEVVAKVMDEMGIRGIAGETVMEKDSCDSKNADEAIERGIALIEAYKDHPRVSGAITPHGTTTCSPETLKRAYQ
;
A
#
# COMPACT_ATOMS: atom_id res chain seq x y z
N GLU A 1 -20.48 34.75 -5.97
CA GLU A 1 -19.48 35.64 -6.59
C GLU A 1 -18.05 35.08 -6.51
N GLU A 2 -17.51 34.74 -5.32
CA GLU A 2 -16.14 34.16 -5.19
C GLU A 2 -16.04 32.77 -5.84
N LEU A 3 -17.03 31.91 -5.62
CA LEU A 3 -17.09 30.57 -6.25
C LEU A 3 -17.15 30.68 -7.79
N GLU A 4 -17.96 31.59 -8.32
CA GLU A 4 -18.05 31.81 -9.76
C GLU A 4 -16.72 32.28 -10.37
N LYS A 5 -16.01 33.19 -9.69
CA LYS A 5 -14.67 33.65 -10.11
C LYS A 5 -13.66 32.49 -10.08
N ALA A 6 -13.70 31.64 -9.04
CA ALA A 6 -12.84 30.48 -8.95
C ALA A 6 -13.12 29.46 -10.07
N LEU A 7 -14.39 29.16 -10.35
CA LEU A 7 -14.79 28.28 -11.44
C LEU A 7 -14.39 28.80 -12.82
N GLN A 8 -14.55 30.11 -13.05
CA GLN A 8 -14.07 30.73 -14.29
C GLN A 8 -12.55 30.64 -14.43
N ALA A 9 -11.80 30.87 -13.36
CA ALA A 9 -10.34 30.72 -13.37
C ALA A 9 -9.89 29.30 -13.66
N LEU A 10 -10.53 28.29 -13.05
CA LEU A 10 -10.24 26.88 -13.29
C LEU A 10 -10.59 26.46 -14.72
N THR A 11 -11.68 26.97 -15.27
CA THR A 11 -12.08 26.74 -16.66
C THR A 11 -11.09 27.40 -17.65
N ALA A 12 -10.65 28.63 -17.35
CA ALA A 12 -9.65 29.33 -18.16
C ALA A 12 -8.28 28.63 -18.16
N GLN A 13 -7.93 27.94 -17.08
CA GLN A 13 -6.71 27.12 -16.96
C GLN A 13 -6.87 25.71 -17.59
N GLY A 14 -8.03 25.36 -18.13
CA GLY A 14 -8.28 24.04 -18.70
C GLY A 14 -8.40 22.92 -17.67
N ILE A 15 -8.53 23.25 -16.39
CA ILE A 15 -8.71 22.27 -15.30
C ILE A 15 -10.16 21.77 -15.28
N LEU A 16 -11.12 22.66 -15.55
CA LEU A 16 -12.54 22.32 -15.72
C LEU A 16 -12.97 22.54 -17.17
N LYS A 17 -13.85 21.68 -17.66
CA LYS A 17 -14.51 21.87 -18.99
C LYS A 17 -15.74 22.78 -18.83
N ALA A 18 -15.97 23.63 -19.79
CA ALA A 18 -17.16 24.45 -19.80
C ALA A 18 -18.44 23.59 -19.80
N GLY A 19 -19.34 23.83 -18.83
CA GLY A 19 -20.59 23.07 -18.66
C GLY A 19 -20.43 21.74 -17.93
N GLU A 20 -19.27 21.44 -17.35
CA GLU A 20 -19.07 20.26 -16.51
C GLU A 20 -19.89 20.38 -15.20
N THR A 21 -20.59 19.29 -14.86
CA THR A 21 -21.34 19.21 -13.60
C THR A 21 -20.43 18.66 -12.50
N PHE A 22 -20.54 19.22 -11.31
CA PHE A 22 -19.79 18.80 -10.12
C PHE A 22 -20.71 18.70 -8.92
N GLU A 23 -20.31 17.90 -7.94
CA GLU A 23 -20.96 17.81 -6.64
C GLU A 23 -20.44 18.95 -5.74
N GLU A 24 -21.36 19.70 -5.12
CA GLU A 24 -21.03 20.73 -4.15
C GLU A 24 -21.10 20.18 -2.73
N ILE A 25 -19.99 20.29 -2.00
CA ILE A 25 -19.92 19.90 -0.58
C ILE A 25 -19.81 21.16 0.27
N ASP A 26 -20.78 21.39 1.18
CA ASP A 26 -20.74 22.52 2.11
C ASP A 26 -19.71 22.31 3.21
N ALA A 27 -18.57 22.97 3.11
CA ALA A 27 -17.47 22.89 4.06
C ALA A 27 -17.35 24.12 4.99
N LYS A 28 -18.41 24.91 5.21
CA LYS A 28 -18.37 26.18 5.99
C LYS A 28 -17.83 26.06 7.41
N ARG A 29 -17.82 24.85 8.00
CA ARG A 29 -17.31 24.60 9.36
C ARG A 29 -16.13 23.62 9.36
N ALA A 30 -15.55 23.35 8.21
CA ALA A 30 -14.48 22.41 8.05
C ALA A 30 -13.20 23.09 7.53
N ILE A 31 -12.08 22.44 7.73
CA ILE A 31 -10.80 22.77 7.10
C ILE A 31 -10.53 21.69 6.05
N VAL A 32 -10.29 22.12 4.82
CA VAL A 32 -9.87 21.20 3.76
C VAL A 32 -8.35 21.11 3.76
N ILE A 33 -7.83 19.92 3.93
CA ILE A 33 -6.41 19.61 3.93
C ILE A 33 -6.10 18.50 2.92
N PRO A 34 -4.86 18.37 2.43
CA PRO A 34 -4.44 17.18 1.70
C PRO A 34 -4.67 15.93 2.54
N GLY A 35 -5.02 14.80 1.90
CA GLY A 35 -5.12 13.53 2.58
C GLY A 35 -3.81 13.12 3.24
N LEU A 36 -3.88 12.44 4.37
CA LEU A 36 -2.71 11.98 5.10
C LEU A 36 -1.97 10.89 4.30
N VAL A 37 -0.66 10.83 4.47
CA VAL A 37 0.22 9.83 3.84
C VAL A 37 0.79 8.92 4.92
N ASN A 38 0.52 7.62 4.81
CA ASN A 38 1.15 6.60 5.64
C ASN A 38 2.33 5.98 4.88
N THR A 39 3.54 6.29 5.30
CA THR A 39 4.79 5.87 4.62
C THR A 39 5.34 4.54 5.11
N HIS A 40 4.63 3.82 6.00
CA HIS A 40 5.01 2.50 6.48
C HIS A 40 3.79 1.76 7.00
N CYS A 41 3.32 0.76 6.28
CA CYS A 41 2.23 -0.11 6.70
C CYS A 41 2.40 -1.54 6.18
N HIS A 42 1.55 -2.43 6.71
CA HIS A 42 1.44 -3.83 6.35
C HIS A 42 -0.05 -4.17 6.26
N LEU A 43 -0.67 -3.84 5.12
CA LEU A 43 -2.14 -3.90 4.94
C LEU A 43 -2.69 -5.31 5.14
N GLY A 44 -1.95 -6.31 4.67
CA GLY A 44 -2.33 -7.71 4.84
C GLY A 44 -2.24 -8.22 6.28
N MET A 45 -1.53 -7.52 7.17
CA MET A 45 -1.20 -7.99 8.52
C MET A 45 -2.32 -7.83 9.56
N ILE A 46 -3.45 -7.22 9.19
CA ILE A 46 -4.57 -6.93 10.10
C ILE A 46 -5.01 -8.12 10.98
N PRO A 47 -5.09 -9.37 10.48
CA PRO A 47 -5.52 -10.52 11.30
C PRO A 47 -4.60 -10.81 12.49
N PHE A 48 -3.35 -10.36 12.42
CA PHE A 48 -2.34 -10.60 13.45
C PHE A 48 -2.16 -9.42 14.42
N ARG A 49 -2.96 -8.37 14.28
CA ARG A 49 -2.93 -7.18 15.14
C ARG A 49 -3.19 -7.57 16.60
N GLY A 50 -2.29 -7.17 17.50
CA GLY A 50 -2.38 -7.44 18.94
C GLY A 50 -2.08 -8.89 19.35
N LEU A 51 -1.81 -9.81 18.42
CA LEU A 51 -1.44 -11.17 18.78
C LEU A 51 0.04 -11.24 19.20
N GLY A 52 0.33 -12.01 20.25
CA GLY A 52 1.68 -12.25 20.74
C GLY A 52 2.38 -11.03 21.34
N ASP A 53 1.66 -10.01 21.80
CA ASP A 53 2.27 -8.79 22.37
C ASP A 53 3.07 -9.06 23.65
N ASP A 54 2.85 -10.18 24.34
CA ASP A 54 3.56 -10.67 25.52
C ASP A 54 4.75 -11.57 25.16
N CYS A 55 4.97 -11.90 23.88
CA CYS A 55 6.07 -12.74 23.45
C CYS A 55 7.39 -11.95 23.39
N LYS A 56 8.45 -12.49 23.99
CA LYS A 56 9.80 -12.01 23.71
C LYS A 56 10.15 -12.31 22.25
N ASP A 57 10.77 -11.33 21.56
CA ASP A 57 11.09 -11.42 20.13
C ASP A 57 9.88 -11.83 19.28
N ARG A 58 8.74 -11.15 19.54
CA ARG A 58 7.45 -11.37 18.89
C ARG A 58 7.57 -11.61 17.38
N LEU A 59 8.41 -10.83 16.71
CA LEU A 59 8.55 -10.91 15.26
C LEU A 59 9.04 -12.30 14.81
N ARG A 60 10.16 -12.80 15.38
CA ARG A 60 10.81 -14.02 14.89
C ARG A 60 10.18 -15.30 15.41
N VAL A 61 9.70 -15.29 16.67
CA VAL A 61 9.18 -16.51 17.31
C VAL A 61 7.68 -16.68 17.17
N PHE A 62 6.96 -15.62 16.82
CA PHE A 62 5.51 -15.65 16.72
C PHE A 62 5.01 -15.21 15.35
N LEU A 63 5.24 -13.93 14.94
CA LEU A 63 4.63 -13.37 13.74
C LEU A 63 5.08 -14.06 12.46
N LEU A 64 6.37 -14.09 12.16
CA LEU A 64 6.88 -14.71 10.92
C LEU A 64 6.45 -16.19 10.78
N PRO A 65 6.52 -17.04 11.83
CA PRO A 65 5.97 -18.39 11.75
C PRO A 65 4.46 -18.45 11.55
N MET A 66 3.71 -17.53 12.18
CA MET A 66 2.25 -17.48 12.07
C MET A 66 1.84 -17.04 10.65
N GLU A 67 2.48 -16.02 10.12
CA GLU A 67 2.26 -15.52 8.76
C GLU A 67 2.53 -16.63 7.73
N ASN A 68 3.66 -17.33 7.85
CA ASN A 68 4.00 -18.44 6.94
C ASN A 68 2.99 -19.60 6.97
N GLN A 69 2.28 -19.79 8.07
CA GLN A 69 1.30 -20.86 8.20
C GLN A 69 -0.11 -20.43 7.79
N ALA A 70 -0.49 -19.20 8.04
CA ALA A 70 -1.88 -18.76 7.97
C ALA A 70 -2.17 -17.80 6.82
N MET A 71 -1.16 -17.08 6.31
CA MET A 71 -1.36 -16.11 5.25
C MET A 71 -1.48 -16.79 3.89
N ASP A 72 -2.53 -16.43 3.16
CA ASP A 72 -2.74 -16.77 1.76
C ASP A 72 -3.29 -15.56 0.99
N ALA A 73 -3.43 -15.70 -0.32
CA ALA A 73 -3.89 -14.62 -1.19
C ALA A 73 -5.31 -14.12 -0.84
N GLU A 74 -6.20 -15.00 -0.38
CA GLU A 74 -7.57 -14.60 0.01
C GLU A 74 -7.57 -13.84 1.34
N MET A 75 -6.78 -14.29 2.31
CA MET A 75 -6.60 -13.56 3.57
C MET A 75 -5.94 -12.20 3.31
N ALA A 76 -4.91 -12.13 2.47
CA ALA A 76 -4.28 -10.87 2.07
C ALA A 76 -5.31 -9.91 1.44
N ARG A 77 -6.16 -10.42 0.54
CA ARG A 77 -7.23 -9.64 -0.11
C ARG A 77 -8.24 -9.06 0.88
N LEU A 78 -8.76 -9.89 1.77
CA LEU A 78 -9.77 -9.47 2.75
C LEU A 78 -9.19 -8.50 3.78
N SER A 79 -8.00 -8.79 4.28
CA SER A 79 -7.27 -7.97 5.25
C SER A 79 -6.94 -6.60 4.69
N THR A 80 -6.44 -6.54 3.45
CA THR A 80 -6.13 -5.29 2.76
C THR A 80 -7.39 -4.43 2.57
N ARG A 81 -8.52 -5.01 2.18
CA ARG A 81 -9.79 -4.28 2.08
C ARG A 81 -10.21 -3.66 3.40
N TYR A 82 -10.10 -4.42 4.49
CA TYR A 82 -10.41 -3.93 5.82
C TYR A 82 -9.46 -2.79 6.23
N ALA A 83 -8.14 -2.99 6.08
CA ALA A 83 -7.13 -2.01 6.41
C ALA A 83 -7.32 -0.68 5.65
N ILE A 84 -7.56 -0.75 4.34
CA ILE A 84 -7.82 0.45 3.53
C ILE A 84 -9.09 1.17 4.00
N GLY A 85 -10.14 0.43 4.35
CA GLY A 85 -11.36 1.03 4.93
C GLY A 85 -11.07 1.84 6.20
N GLU A 86 -10.30 1.29 7.14
CA GLU A 86 -9.88 2.01 8.35
C GLU A 86 -9.03 3.25 8.03
N LEU A 87 -8.08 3.13 7.09
CA LEU A 87 -7.22 4.21 6.68
C LEU A 87 -7.99 5.36 6.03
N LEU A 88 -8.89 5.08 5.11
CA LEU A 88 -9.73 6.10 4.47
C LEU A 88 -10.64 6.81 5.48
N LEU A 89 -11.25 6.07 6.41
CA LEU A 89 -12.05 6.63 7.50
C LEU A 89 -11.22 7.51 8.45
N SER A 90 -9.90 7.27 8.53
CA SER A 90 -8.95 8.06 9.31
C SER A 90 -8.34 9.23 8.53
N GLY A 91 -8.74 9.43 7.26
CA GLY A 91 -8.23 10.50 6.39
C GLY A 91 -6.90 10.19 5.70
N VAL A 92 -6.42 8.95 5.75
CA VAL A 92 -5.23 8.50 5.00
C VAL A 92 -5.65 8.16 3.57
N THR A 93 -5.03 8.80 2.58
CA THR A 93 -5.35 8.65 1.16
C THR A 93 -4.21 8.08 0.33
N THR A 94 -3.02 7.95 0.94
CA THR A 94 -1.82 7.41 0.28
C THR A 94 -1.06 6.53 1.25
N VAL A 95 -0.62 5.36 0.78
CA VAL A 95 0.11 4.38 1.58
C VAL A 95 1.38 3.89 0.88
N LEU A 96 2.41 3.56 1.67
CA LEU A 96 3.49 2.69 1.24
C LEU A 96 3.36 1.40 2.05
N ASP A 97 2.98 0.35 1.35
CA ASP A 97 2.85 -0.99 1.92
C ASP A 97 4.09 -1.83 1.67
N MET A 98 4.38 -2.73 2.58
CA MET A 98 5.40 -3.76 2.45
C MET A 98 4.87 -5.02 3.12
N TYR A 99 4.49 -6.01 2.33
CA TYR A 99 3.98 -7.25 2.86
C TYR A 99 4.13 -8.41 1.86
N TYR A 100 3.26 -9.38 1.93
CA TYR A 100 3.19 -10.57 1.08
C TYR A 100 1.99 -10.50 0.14
N PHE A 101 2.04 -11.22 -0.98
CA PHE A 101 0.98 -11.22 -2.01
C PHE A 101 0.68 -9.80 -2.54
N GLU A 102 1.70 -9.02 -2.78
CA GLU A 102 1.56 -7.59 -3.13
C GLU A 102 0.85 -7.35 -4.47
N GLU A 103 0.82 -8.33 -5.37
CA GLU A 103 -0.03 -8.28 -6.56
C GLU A 103 -1.52 -8.28 -6.22
N VAL A 104 -1.90 -8.95 -5.13
CA VAL A 104 -3.28 -8.93 -4.60
C VAL A 104 -3.55 -7.62 -3.88
N VAL A 105 -2.61 -7.14 -3.08
CA VAL A 105 -2.68 -5.86 -2.36
C VAL A 105 -2.83 -4.69 -3.34
N ALA A 106 -1.99 -4.64 -4.39
CA ALA A 106 -2.04 -3.61 -5.44
C ALA A 106 -3.40 -3.57 -6.15
N LYS A 107 -3.95 -4.73 -6.47
CA LYS A 107 -5.29 -4.83 -7.06
C LYS A 107 -6.37 -4.29 -6.12
N VAL A 108 -6.31 -4.61 -4.83
CA VAL A 108 -7.26 -4.10 -3.84
C VAL A 108 -7.09 -2.59 -3.64
N MET A 109 -5.86 -2.06 -3.66
CA MET A 109 -5.62 -0.61 -3.64
C MET A 109 -6.35 0.09 -4.80
N ASP A 110 -6.26 -0.45 -6.02
CA ASP A 110 -6.95 0.10 -7.18
C ASP A 110 -8.47 -0.01 -7.06
N GLU A 111 -9.00 -1.18 -6.70
CA GLU A 111 -10.43 -1.41 -6.50
C GLU A 111 -11.06 -0.45 -5.47
N MET A 112 -10.35 -0.13 -4.41
CA MET A 112 -10.81 0.75 -3.33
C MET A 112 -10.48 2.23 -3.55
N GLY A 113 -9.69 2.55 -4.59
CA GLY A 113 -9.39 3.92 -4.99
C GLY A 113 -8.35 4.64 -4.16
N ILE A 114 -7.59 3.95 -3.29
CA ILE A 114 -6.49 4.54 -2.54
C ILE A 114 -5.23 4.67 -3.41
N ARG A 115 -4.40 5.68 -3.16
CA ARG A 115 -3.05 5.74 -3.76
C ARG A 115 -2.11 4.86 -2.96
N GLY A 116 -1.21 4.14 -3.65
CA GLY A 116 -0.28 3.29 -2.94
C GLY A 116 0.95 2.89 -3.71
N ILE A 117 1.98 2.55 -2.95
CA ILE A 117 3.13 1.79 -3.40
C ILE A 117 2.97 0.41 -2.76
N ALA A 118 2.82 -0.62 -3.59
CA ALA A 118 2.78 -2.01 -3.17
C ALA A 118 4.20 -2.57 -3.25
N GLY A 119 4.77 -2.91 -2.11
CA GLY A 119 6.17 -3.30 -1.98
C GLY A 119 6.34 -4.78 -1.66
N GLU A 120 6.77 -5.57 -2.64
CA GLU A 120 7.03 -7.00 -2.44
C GLU A 120 8.16 -7.22 -1.44
N THR A 121 7.88 -7.95 -0.36
CA THR A 121 8.83 -8.21 0.71
C THR A 121 9.91 -9.19 0.29
N VAL A 122 11.18 -8.80 0.41
CA VAL A 122 12.33 -9.66 0.13
C VAL A 122 13.00 -10.11 1.42
N MET A 123 13.15 -11.43 1.60
CA MET A 123 13.91 -12.07 2.67
C MET A 123 14.75 -13.24 2.12
N GLU A 124 15.86 -13.60 2.82
CA GLU A 124 16.68 -14.76 2.45
C GLU A 124 15.95 -16.10 2.60
N LYS A 125 15.14 -16.19 3.65
CA LYS A 125 14.34 -17.38 3.94
C LYS A 125 13.02 -17.32 3.19
N ASP A 126 12.40 -18.49 3.06
CA ASP A 126 11.04 -18.64 2.57
C ASP A 126 10.03 -17.81 3.37
N SER A 127 9.09 -17.27 2.65
CA SER A 127 7.89 -16.60 3.15
C SER A 127 6.64 -17.36 2.70
N CYS A 128 5.46 -16.90 3.09
CA CYS A 128 4.19 -17.51 2.69
C CYS A 128 3.92 -17.43 1.18
N ASP A 129 4.61 -16.56 0.45
CA ASP A 129 4.41 -16.34 -0.99
C ASP A 129 5.68 -16.48 -1.86
N SER A 130 6.87 -16.59 -1.25
CA SER A 130 8.14 -16.70 -1.97
C SER A 130 9.08 -17.68 -1.29
N LYS A 131 9.74 -18.55 -2.06
CA LYS A 131 10.64 -19.60 -1.51
C LYS A 131 12.01 -19.06 -1.12
N ASN A 132 12.42 -17.95 -1.67
CA ASN A 132 13.73 -17.33 -1.45
C ASN A 132 13.73 -15.88 -1.97
N ALA A 133 14.83 -15.17 -1.71
CA ALA A 133 15.00 -13.79 -2.13
C ALA A 133 14.91 -13.58 -3.65
N ASP A 134 15.35 -14.54 -4.47
CA ASP A 134 15.31 -14.41 -5.93
C ASP A 134 13.87 -14.39 -6.44
N GLU A 135 13.04 -15.34 -5.97
CA GLU A 135 11.63 -15.38 -6.33
C GLU A 135 10.88 -14.12 -5.88
N ALA A 136 11.17 -13.61 -4.67
CA ALA A 136 10.58 -12.37 -4.18
C ALA A 136 10.99 -11.15 -5.04
N ILE A 137 12.25 -11.05 -5.45
CA ILE A 137 12.72 -9.99 -6.36
C ILE A 137 12.03 -10.09 -7.71
N GLU A 138 11.91 -11.29 -8.29
CA GLU A 138 11.21 -11.51 -9.58
C GLU A 138 9.73 -11.09 -9.49
N ARG A 139 9.04 -11.41 -8.39
CA ARG A 139 7.66 -10.95 -8.14
C ARG A 139 7.58 -9.43 -8.04
N GLY A 140 8.51 -8.80 -7.32
CA GLY A 140 8.58 -7.35 -7.21
C GLY A 140 8.84 -6.66 -8.57
N ILE A 141 9.71 -7.22 -9.41
CA ILE A 141 9.94 -6.73 -10.78
C ILE A 141 8.65 -6.85 -11.61
N ALA A 142 7.99 -7.99 -11.55
CA ALA A 142 6.71 -8.20 -12.26
C ALA A 142 5.63 -7.21 -11.80
N LEU A 143 5.57 -6.93 -10.50
CA LEU A 143 4.66 -5.94 -9.93
C LEU A 143 4.95 -4.51 -10.42
N ILE A 144 6.23 -4.11 -10.44
CA ILE A 144 6.66 -2.81 -10.98
C ILE A 144 6.22 -2.67 -12.45
N GLU A 145 6.50 -3.67 -13.29
CA GLU A 145 6.10 -3.65 -14.70
C GLU A 145 4.59 -3.61 -14.89
N ALA A 146 3.83 -4.36 -14.09
CA ALA A 146 2.37 -4.41 -14.19
C ALA A 146 1.71 -3.06 -13.86
N TYR A 147 2.31 -2.27 -12.99
CA TYR A 147 1.74 -1.01 -12.50
C TYR A 147 2.51 0.25 -12.92
N LYS A 148 3.48 0.16 -13.84
CA LYS A 148 4.35 1.28 -14.25
C LYS A 148 3.61 2.51 -14.76
N ASP A 149 2.51 2.31 -15.46
CA ASP A 149 1.69 3.38 -16.06
C ASP A 149 0.36 3.60 -15.30
N HIS A 150 0.20 2.95 -14.14
CA HIS A 150 -1.04 3.04 -13.38
C HIS A 150 -1.13 4.39 -12.64
N PRO A 151 -2.28 5.10 -12.67
CA PRO A 151 -2.37 6.49 -12.17
C PRO A 151 -2.33 6.61 -10.64
N ARG A 152 -2.56 5.55 -9.88
CA ARG A 152 -2.69 5.58 -8.42
C ARG A 152 -1.80 4.57 -7.69
N VAL A 153 -1.46 3.47 -8.32
CA VAL A 153 -0.72 2.37 -7.69
C VAL A 153 0.60 2.18 -8.43
N SER A 154 1.67 1.91 -7.71
CA SER A 154 2.96 1.51 -8.25
C SER A 154 3.51 0.32 -7.48
N GLY A 155 4.31 -0.52 -8.14
CA GLY A 155 5.04 -1.60 -7.51
C GLY A 155 6.38 -1.14 -6.97
N ALA A 156 6.90 -1.88 -6.00
CA ALA A 156 8.26 -1.72 -5.48
C ALA A 156 8.85 -3.05 -5.01
N ILE A 157 10.17 -3.10 -4.87
CA ILE A 157 10.90 -4.17 -4.19
C ILE A 157 11.29 -3.64 -2.82
N THR A 158 10.91 -4.34 -1.76
CA THR A 158 11.08 -3.89 -0.38
C THR A 158 11.85 -4.92 0.46
N PRO A 159 13.20 -4.83 0.51
CA PRO A 159 13.99 -5.68 1.40
C PRO A 159 13.56 -5.47 2.85
N HIS A 160 13.21 -6.57 3.53
CA HIS A 160 12.63 -6.53 4.87
C HIS A 160 13.57 -5.92 5.92
N GLY A 161 14.87 -6.20 5.84
CA GLY A 161 15.84 -5.59 6.74
C GLY A 161 17.18 -6.29 6.78
N THR A 162 18.16 -5.65 7.42
CA THR A 162 19.55 -6.14 7.51
C THR A 162 19.71 -7.42 8.34
N THR A 163 18.69 -7.84 9.08
CA THR A 163 18.69 -9.09 9.85
C THR A 163 18.04 -10.25 9.09
N THR A 164 17.38 -9.97 7.97
CA THR A 164 16.65 -10.94 7.15
C THR A 164 17.15 -10.98 5.70
N CYS A 165 17.99 -10.02 5.30
CA CYS A 165 18.62 -9.95 3.98
C CYS A 165 20.15 -9.88 4.14
N SER A 166 20.87 -10.57 3.25
CA SER A 166 22.31 -10.43 3.12
C SER A 166 22.69 -9.11 2.42
N PRO A 167 23.93 -8.63 2.55
CA PRO A 167 24.41 -7.49 1.78
C PRO A 167 24.30 -7.70 0.26
N GLU A 168 24.47 -8.93 -0.20
CA GLU A 168 24.34 -9.34 -1.60
C GLU A 168 22.90 -9.17 -2.09
N THR A 169 21.93 -9.65 -1.31
CA THR A 169 20.51 -9.49 -1.63
C THR A 169 20.08 -8.03 -1.63
N LEU A 170 20.56 -7.23 -0.66
CA LEU A 170 20.30 -5.79 -0.64
C LEU A 170 20.83 -5.08 -1.89
N LYS A 171 22.03 -5.44 -2.35
CA LYS A 171 22.57 -4.88 -3.60
C LYS A 171 21.75 -5.25 -4.82
N ARG A 172 21.30 -6.50 -4.92
CA ARG A 172 20.47 -6.97 -6.05
C ARG A 172 19.10 -6.30 -6.07
N ALA A 173 18.48 -6.15 -4.92
CA ALA A 173 17.19 -5.46 -4.82
C ALA A 173 17.26 -3.96 -5.20
N TYR A 174 18.47 -3.35 -5.15
CA TYR A 174 18.71 -1.96 -5.54
C TYR A 174 18.98 -1.79 -7.05
N GLN A 175 19.47 -2.80 -7.74
CA GLN A 175 19.82 -2.76 -9.18
C GLN A 175 18.62 -2.89 -10.10
#